data_47f8caa7477aba49abb7f79f9cbcc0b3
#
_entry.id   47f8caa7477aba49abb7f79f9cbcc0b3
#
_cell.length_a   1.000
_cell.length_b   1.000
_cell.length_c   1.000
_cell.angle_alpha   90.00
_cell.angle_beta   90.00
_cell.angle_gamma   90.00
#
_symmetry.space_group_name_H-M   'P 1'
#
loop_
_entity.id
_entity.type
_entity.pdbx_description
1 polymer ?
#
loop_
_entity_poly.entity_id
_entity_poly.type
_entity_poly.pdbx_seq_one_letter_code
_entity_poly.pdbx_strand_id
1 'polypeptide(L)'
;IDPITDYAPALISDPGETLADAFESASPIGAKRPTNILDPGYDLTLRPMRYPQFFEMYRDAIKNTWTVDEIDFSDDLVDLDRKLMPAEKHLVGRLVAFFATGDSIVSNNLVLNLYQHINAPEARMYLSRQLYEEALHVQFYLTLLDNYIPDMAEREAAFAAVENIPSIRAKAEFCFKWIDSIQGLTRIETAEERKQFLLNLICFATCIEGLFFFAAFAYVYFLRSKGLLNGLADGTNWVFRDESCHMNFAFEVVDTVRKEQPELFDDQLE
;
A
#
# COMPACT_ATOMS: atom_id res chain seq x y z
N ILE A 1 43.15 -0.41 3.10
CA ILE A 1 42.14 0.67 3.14
C ILE A 1 41.02 0.15 4.03
N ASP A 2 40.91 0.71 5.22
CA ASP A 2 39.82 0.34 6.16
C ASP A 2 38.58 1.13 5.74
N PRO A 3 37.51 0.49 5.25
CA PRO A 3 36.33 1.18 4.72
C PRO A 3 35.56 1.98 5.77
N ILE A 4 35.87 1.83 7.06
CA ILE A 4 35.20 2.57 8.14
C ILE A 4 35.81 3.96 8.34
N THR A 5 37.09 4.16 8.01
CA THR A 5 37.77 5.44 8.24
C THR A 5 37.44 6.53 7.21
N ASP A 6 36.96 6.16 6.02
CA ASP A 6 36.63 7.13 4.96
C ASP A 6 35.28 7.86 5.18
N TYR A 7 34.43 7.36 6.08
CA TYR A 7 33.13 7.98 6.44
C TYR A 7 33.16 8.74 7.77
N ALA A 8 34.26 8.66 8.51
CA ALA A 8 34.37 9.26 9.84
C ALA A 8 34.18 10.81 9.88
N PRO A 9 34.66 11.59 8.90
CA PRO A 9 34.54 13.07 8.97
C PRO A 9 33.09 13.59 8.87
N ALA A 10 32.16 12.80 8.33
CA ALA A 10 30.76 13.23 8.15
C ALA A 10 29.90 12.99 9.40
N LEU A 11 30.40 12.23 10.39
CA LEU A 11 29.66 11.88 11.59
C LEU A 11 29.99 12.77 12.81
N ILE A 12 31.10 13.52 12.75
CA ILE A 12 31.53 14.38 13.86
C ILE A 12 31.11 15.81 13.53
N SER A 13 30.08 16.29 14.24
CA SER A 13 29.55 17.66 14.07
C SER A 13 30.13 18.68 15.06
N ASP A 14 30.77 18.23 16.13
CA ASP A 14 31.40 19.06 17.17
C ASP A 14 32.88 18.71 17.29
N PRO A 15 33.82 19.73 17.30
CA PRO A 15 35.25 19.50 17.45
C PRO A 15 35.69 18.82 18.78
N GLY A 16 34.80 18.73 19.76
CA GLY A 16 35.03 18.07 21.04
C GLY A 16 34.47 16.64 21.11
N GLU A 17 33.71 16.21 20.10
CA GLU A 17 33.08 14.90 20.06
C GLU A 17 34.04 13.83 19.52
N THR A 18 34.12 12.69 20.19
CA THR A 18 34.89 11.55 19.68
C THR A 18 34.02 10.71 18.73
N LEU A 19 34.67 9.90 17.85
CA LEU A 19 33.94 8.94 17.02
C LEU A 19 33.04 8.01 17.87
N ALA A 20 33.49 7.64 19.07
CA ALA A 20 32.69 6.81 19.99
C ALA A 20 31.42 7.56 20.45
N ASP A 21 31.55 8.85 20.80
CA ASP A 21 30.43 9.68 21.22
C ASP A 21 29.43 9.90 20.07
N ALA A 22 29.94 10.16 18.85
CA ALA A 22 29.12 10.29 17.66
C ALA A 22 28.39 8.98 17.29
N PHE A 23 29.02 7.83 17.44
CA PHE A 23 28.37 6.54 17.26
C PHE A 23 27.37 6.23 18.36
N GLU A 24 27.64 6.62 19.61
CA GLU A 24 26.72 6.42 20.73
C GLU A 24 25.50 7.35 20.64
N SER A 25 25.68 8.60 20.18
CA SER A 25 24.59 9.55 19.94
C SER A 25 23.74 9.22 18.71
N ALA A 26 24.38 8.66 17.66
CA ALA A 26 23.69 8.28 16.41
C ALA A 26 23.09 6.86 16.46
N SER A 27 23.53 6.03 17.43
CA SER A 27 23.10 4.63 17.48
C SER A 27 21.75 4.47 18.19
N PRO A 28 20.77 3.84 17.57
CA PRO A 28 19.57 3.39 18.29
C PRO A 28 19.86 2.24 19.25
N ILE A 29 21.09 1.70 19.25
CA ILE A 29 21.53 0.64 20.14
C ILE A 29 21.71 1.23 21.54
N GLY A 30 20.79 0.96 22.44
CA GLY A 30 20.75 1.54 23.79
C GLY A 30 19.61 2.51 24.02
N ALA A 31 18.90 2.95 22.97
CA ALA A 31 17.63 3.66 23.13
C ALA A 31 16.62 2.77 23.86
N LYS A 32 15.82 3.39 24.73
CA LYS A 32 14.73 2.68 25.42
C LYS A 32 13.83 2.03 24.37
N ARG A 33 13.56 0.73 24.51
CA ARG A 33 12.66 0.00 23.62
C ARG A 33 11.31 0.72 23.56
N PRO A 34 10.75 0.94 22.34
CA PRO A 34 9.40 1.49 22.21
C PRO A 34 8.39 0.69 23.02
N THR A 35 7.45 1.37 23.69
CA THR A 35 6.41 0.72 24.49
C THR A 35 5.17 0.43 23.64
N ASN A 36 4.81 1.35 22.76
CA ASN A 36 3.65 1.26 21.88
C ASN A 36 4.10 1.16 20.42
N ILE A 37 3.26 0.61 19.56
CA ILE A 37 3.59 0.37 18.13
C ILE A 37 3.89 1.66 17.36
N LEU A 38 3.32 2.80 17.78
CA LEU A 38 3.51 4.13 17.19
C LEU A 38 4.55 4.99 17.89
N ASP A 39 5.22 4.49 18.94
CA ASP A 39 6.27 5.26 19.59
C ASP A 39 7.45 5.48 18.64
N PRO A 40 8.10 6.66 18.66
CA PRO A 40 9.28 6.93 17.85
C PRO A 40 10.40 5.93 18.07
N GLY A 41 11.14 5.61 17.00
CA GLY A 41 12.30 4.73 17.04
C GLY A 41 12.05 3.37 16.38
N TYR A 42 12.99 2.46 16.60
CA TYR A 42 12.94 1.11 16.03
C TYR A 42 13.01 0.07 17.16
N ASP A 43 12.16 -0.95 17.08
CA ASP A 43 12.34 -2.14 17.89
C ASP A 43 13.25 -3.12 17.11
N LEU A 44 14.46 -3.30 17.59
CA LEU A 44 15.43 -4.23 17.01
C LEU A 44 15.36 -5.63 17.64
N THR A 45 14.46 -5.83 18.61
CA THR A 45 14.29 -7.11 19.29
C THR A 45 13.35 -8.01 18.51
N LEU A 46 13.91 -8.95 17.77
CA LEU A 46 13.13 -9.86 16.94
C LEU A 46 12.54 -11.05 17.74
N ARG A 47 13.05 -11.33 18.93
CA ARG A 47 12.57 -12.39 19.83
C ARG A 47 12.72 -11.98 21.29
N PRO A 48 11.72 -12.22 22.15
CA PRO A 48 10.38 -12.64 21.78
C PRO A 48 9.65 -11.57 20.96
N MET A 49 8.78 -12.01 20.02
CA MET A 49 7.96 -11.09 19.23
C MET A 49 6.99 -10.34 20.12
N ARG A 50 6.83 -9.04 19.87
CA ARG A 50 5.85 -8.19 20.55
C ARG A 50 4.47 -8.33 19.94
N TYR A 51 4.42 -8.46 18.64
CA TYR A 51 3.20 -8.50 17.85
C TYR A 51 3.19 -9.71 16.91
N PRO A 52 3.13 -10.96 17.46
CA PRO A 52 3.23 -12.17 16.67
C PRO A 52 2.12 -12.29 15.61
N GLN A 53 0.96 -11.64 15.80
CA GLN A 53 -0.13 -11.63 14.84
C GLN A 53 0.29 -11.04 13.49
N PHE A 54 1.07 -9.96 13.45
CA PHE A 54 1.55 -9.38 12.19
C PHE A 54 2.54 -10.30 11.47
N PHE A 55 3.33 -11.04 12.22
CA PHE A 55 4.22 -12.05 11.64
C PHE A 55 3.45 -13.20 11.01
N GLU A 56 2.38 -13.68 11.65
CA GLU A 56 1.52 -14.70 11.05
C GLU A 56 0.80 -14.19 9.81
N MET A 57 0.30 -12.94 9.81
CA MET A 57 -0.28 -12.30 8.62
C MET A 57 0.74 -12.24 7.47
N TYR A 58 1.99 -11.86 7.76
CA TYR A 58 3.08 -11.89 6.77
C TYR A 58 3.29 -13.30 6.20
N ARG A 59 3.33 -14.33 7.06
CA ARG A 59 3.50 -15.72 6.61
C ARG A 59 2.35 -16.20 5.73
N ASP A 60 1.14 -15.81 6.06
CA ASP A 60 -0.04 -16.17 5.28
C ASP A 60 -0.05 -15.45 3.91
N ALA A 61 0.34 -14.19 3.86
CA ALA A 61 0.51 -13.46 2.61
C ALA A 61 1.56 -14.11 1.69
N ILE A 62 2.69 -14.58 2.25
CA ILE A 62 3.71 -15.31 1.48
C ILE A 62 3.16 -16.61 0.86
N LYS A 63 2.29 -17.34 1.55
CA LYS A 63 1.65 -18.56 1.01
C LYS A 63 0.72 -18.28 -0.17
N ASN A 64 0.21 -17.06 -0.26
CA ASN A 64 -0.70 -16.60 -1.30
C ASN A 64 0.02 -15.96 -2.50
N THR A 65 1.33 -16.11 -2.61
CA THR A 65 2.10 -15.55 -3.74
C THR A 65 1.60 -16.10 -5.08
N TRP A 66 1.46 -15.21 -6.04
CA TRP A 66 1.07 -15.48 -7.41
C TRP A 66 1.88 -14.63 -8.38
N THR A 67 1.82 -14.94 -9.66
CA THR A 67 2.48 -14.17 -10.73
C THR A 67 1.53 -13.94 -11.89
N VAL A 68 1.75 -12.87 -12.65
CA VAL A 68 0.91 -12.54 -13.82
C VAL A 68 0.96 -13.63 -14.89
N ASP A 69 2.09 -14.33 -14.99
CA ASP A 69 2.29 -15.42 -15.97
C ASP A 69 1.40 -16.66 -15.72
N GLU A 70 0.77 -16.76 -14.55
CA GLU A 70 -0.17 -17.85 -14.23
C GLU A 70 -1.57 -17.60 -14.82
N ILE A 71 -1.83 -16.42 -15.40
CA ILE A 71 -3.14 -16.04 -15.92
C ILE A 71 -3.16 -16.18 -17.44
N ASP A 72 -4.16 -16.90 -17.97
CA ASP A 72 -4.40 -17.00 -19.42
C ASP A 72 -5.40 -15.93 -19.87
N PHE A 73 -4.95 -15.00 -20.70
CA PHE A 73 -5.77 -13.94 -21.30
C PHE A 73 -6.28 -14.27 -22.70
N SER A 74 -6.02 -15.47 -23.23
CA SER A 74 -6.33 -15.82 -24.63
C SER A 74 -7.81 -15.67 -24.96
N ASP A 75 -8.69 -16.13 -24.09
CA ASP A 75 -10.13 -16.02 -24.25
C ASP A 75 -10.61 -14.57 -24.14
N ASP A 76 -9.97 -13.79 -23.30
CA ASP A 76 -10.31 -12.38 -23.10
C ASP A 76 -10.09 -11.55 -24.36
N LEU A 77 -9.03 -11.85 -25.12
CA LEU A 77 -8.78 -11.18 -26.42
C LEU A 77 -9.88 -11.49 -27.44
N VAL A 78 -10.41 -12.73 -27.43
CA VAL A 78 -11.54 -13.11 -28.27
C VAL A 78 -12.82 -12.39 -27.83
N ASP A 79 -13.04 -12.27 -26.52
CA ASP A 79 -14.19 -11.56 -25.98
C ASP A 79 -14.15 -10.07 -26.34
N LEU A 80 -12.99 -9.44 -26.18
CA LEU A 80 -12.76 -8.05 -26.58
C LEU A 80 -13.00 -7.84 -28.08
N ASP A 81 -12.51 -8.74 -28.94
CA ASP A 81 -12.69 -8.60 -30.39
C ASP A 81 -14.14 -8.78 -30.83
N ARG A 82 -14.84 -9.79 -30.32
CA ARG A 82 -16.08 -10.32 -30.91
C ARG A 82 -17.33 -10.18 -30.07
N LYS A 83 -17.22 -10.06 -28.73
CA LYS A 83 -18.38 -10.15 -27.84
C LYS A 83 -18.71 -8.86 -27.11
N LEU A 84 -17.70 -8.08 -26.71
CA LEU A 84 -17.93 -6.82 -25.98
C LEU A 84 -18.38 -5.71 -26.92
N MET A 85 -19.37 -4.94 -26.47
CA MET A 85 -19.76 -3.71 -27.15
C MET A 85 -18.70 -2.60 -26.96
N PRO A 86 -18.63 -1.61 -27.87
CA PRO A 86 -17.66 -0.52 -27.74
C PRO A 86 -17.70 0.21 -26.38
N ALA A 87 -18.88 0.39 -25.82
CA ALA A 87 -19.04 1.02 -24.50
C ALA A 87 -18.48 0.14 -23.37
N GLU A 88 -18.62 -1.19 -23.45
CA GLU A 88 -18.05 -2.12 -22.47
C GLU A 88 -16.52 -2.16 -22.56
N LYS A 89 -15.96 -2.21 -23.78
CA LYS A 89 -14.50 -2.11 -24.00
C LYS A 89 -13.93 -0.81 -23.43
N HIS A 90 -14.60 0.31 -23.70
CA HIS A 90 -14.23 1.62 -23.19
C HIS A 90 -14.22 1.65 -21.66
N LEU A 91 -15.25 1.09 -21.02
CA LEU A 91 -15.34 1.03 -19.56
C LEU A 91 -14.25 0.14 -18.96
N VAL A 92 -14.01 -1.06 -19.52
CA VAL A 92 -12.96 -1.96 -19.07
C VAL A 92 -11.59 -1.30 -19.12
N GLY A 93 -11.23 -0.64 -20.23
CA GLY A 93 -9.94 0.06 -20.34
C GLY A 93 -9.75 1.14 -19.27
N ARG A 94 -10.81 1.94 -18.97
CA ARG A 94 -10.74 2.98 -17.92
C ARG A 94 -10.69 2.37 -16.52
N LEU A 95 -11.37 1.27 -16.31
CA LEU A 95 -11.37 0.57 -15.03
C LEU A 95 -9.99 -0.01 -14.72
N VAL A 96 -9.35 -0.66 -15.69
CA VAL A 96 -8.00 -1.22 -15.55
C VAL A 96 -6.97 -0.10 -15.32
N ALA A 97 -7.07 1.01 -16.06
CA ALA A 97 -6.22 2.18 -15.82
C ALA A 97 -6.45 2.81 -14.42
N PHE A 98 -7.70 2.84 -13.96
CA PHE A 98 -8.03 3.30 -12.60
C PHE A 98 -7.39 2.42 -11.53
N PHE A 99 -7.41 1.10 -11.67
CA PHE A 99 -6.73 0.19 -10.75
C PHE A 99 -5.22 0.43 -10.74
N ALA A 100 -4.56 0.45 -11.90
CA ALA A 100 -3.12 0.68 -11.99
C ALA A 100 -2.69 1.99 -11.32
N THR A 101 -3.47 3.06 -11.49
CA THR A 101 -3.21 4.35 -10.84
C THR A 101 -3.47 4.28 -9.34
N GLY A 102 -4.55 3.62 -8.91
CA GLY A 102 -4.92 3.46 -7.51
C GLY A 102 -3.84 2.75 -6.71
N ASP A 103 -3.37 1.61 -7.17
CA ASP A 103 -2.32 0.83 -6.51
C ASP A 103 -0.99 1.59 -6.45
N SER A 104 -0.66 2.36 -7.50
CA SER A 104 0.50 3.27 -7.45
C SER A 104 0.37 4.31 -6.35
N ILE A 105 -0.82 4.86 -6.13
CA ILE A 105 -1.10 5.85 -5.06
C ILE A 105 -0.99 5.17 -3.69
N VAL A 106 -1.55 3.96 -3.52
CA VAL A 106 -1.46 3.17 -2.28
C VAL A 106 0.00 2.86 -1.96
N SER A 107 0.77 2.37 -2.92
CA SER A 107 2.21 2.10 -2.78
C SER A 107 2.98 3.32 -2.25
N ASN A 108 2.71 4.51 -2.79
CA ASN A 108 3.34 5.75 -2.32
C ASN A 108 2.96 6.05 -0.86
N ASN A 109 1.69 5.89 -0.47
CA ASN A 109 1.26 6.11 0.91
C ASN A 109 1.94 5.12 1.88
N LEU A 110 2.06 3.85 1.51
CA LEU A 110 2.73 2.83 2.32
C LEU A 110 4.18 3.22 2.62
N VAL A 111 4.93 3.63 1.59
CA VAL A 111 6.36 3.97 1.73
C VAL A 111 6.55 5.28 2.46
N LEU A 112 5.86 6.33 2.04
CA LEU A 112 6.10 7.69 2.53
C LEU A 112 5.49 7.93 3.91
N ASN A 113 4.37 7.29 4.22
CA ASN A 113 3.55 7.66 5.36
C ASN A 113 3.39 6.57 6.41
N LEU A 114 3.32 5.29 6.04
CA LEU A 114 3.00 4.24 7.01
C LEU A 114 4.25 3.54 7.56
N TYR A 115 5.13 3.10 6.69
CA TYR A 115 6.27 2.26 7.06
C TYR A 115 7.19 2.89 8.10
N GLN A 116 7.45 4.19 7.98
CA GLN A 116 8.35 4.90 8.90
C GLN A 116 7.81 5.07 10.32
N HIS A 117 6.47 5.10 10.49
CA HIS A 117 5.83 5.38 11.76
C HIS A 117 5.48 4.14 12.58
N ILE A 118 5.54 2.96 11.99
CA ILE A 118 5.33 1.69 12.68
C ILE A 118 6.69 1.13 13.11
N ASN A 119 6.93 0.99 14.41
CA ASN A 119 8.22 0.55 14.93
C ASN A 119 8.38 -0.98 15.02
N ALA A 120 7.28 -1.74 14.95
CA ALA A 120 7.26 -3.18 15.10
C ALA A 120 7.89 -3.90 13.89
N PRO A 121 8.96 -4.71 14.07
CA PRO A 121 9.59 -5.44 12.96
C PRO A 121 8.62 -6.36 12.23
N GLU A 122 7.73 -7.02 12.98
CA GLU A 122 6.73 -7.95 12.46
C GLU A 122 5.75 -7.26 11.52
N ALA A 123 5.27 -6.08 11.91
CA ALA A 123 4.36 -5.28 11.07
C ALA A 123 5.07 -4.71 9.83
N ARG A 124 6.35 -4.32 9.97
CA ARG A 124 7.16 -3.88 8.83
C ARG A 124 7.42 -4.99 7.82
N MET A 125 7.57 -6.24 8.26
CA MET A 125 7.66 -7.39 7.35
C MET A 125 6.38 -7.50 6.52
N TYR A 126 5.20 -7.35 7.15
CA TYR A 126 3.94 -7.34 6.43
C TYR A 126 3.84 -6.17 5.44
N LEU A 127 4.14 -4.95 5.86
CA LEU A 127 4.13 -3.77 4.97
C LEU A 127 5.07 -3.91 3.78
N SER A 128 6.24 -4.55 3.96
CA SER A 128 7.15 -4.86 2.85
C SER A 128 6.54 -5.85 1.87
N ARG A 129 5.76 -6.81 2.37
CA ARG A 129 5.02 -7.77 1.54
C ARG A 129 3.87 -7.07 0.81
N GLN A 130 3.08 -6.25 1.50
CA GLN A 130 2.01 -5.46 0.89
C GLN A 130 2.55 -4.59 -0.24
N LEU A 131 3.67 -3.88 -0.04
CA LEU A 131 4.31 -3.08 -1.08
C LEU A 131 4.70 -3.90 -2.32
N TYR A 132 5.15 -5.14 -2.13
CA TYR A 132 5.39 -6.06 -3.25
C TYR A 132 4.09 -6.44 -3.97
N GLU A 133 2.99 -6.69 -3.22
CA GLU A 133 1.70 -7.03 -3.80
C GLU A 133 1.13 -5.87 -4.61
N GLU A 134 1.23 -4.62 -4.13
CA GLU A 134 0.85 -3.44 -4.90
C GLU A 134 1.62 -3.32 -6.24
N ALA A 135 2.93 -3.60 -6.21
CA ALA A 135 3.73 -3.59 -7.44
C ALA A 135 3.31 -4.73 -8.40
N LEU A 136 2.94 -5.89 -7.87
CA LEU A 136 2.42 -7.02 -8.65
C LEU A 136 1.05 -6.69 -9.26
N HIS A 137 0.16 -6.02 -8.52
CA HIS A 137 -1.14 -5.55 -9.01
C HIS A 137 -0.95 -4.55 -10.17
N VAL A 138 -0.06 -3.57 -10.01
CA VAL A 138 0.29 -2.64 -11.09
C VAL A 138 0.79 -3.39 -12.32
N GLN A 139 1.70 -4.36 -12.16
CA GLN A 139 2.18 -5.19 -13.27
C GLN A 139 1.04 -5.92 -13.97
N PHE A 140 0.12 -6.50 -13.21
CA PHE A 140 -1.06 -7.19 -13.74
C PHE A 140 -1.92 -6.24 -14.60
N TYR A 141 -2.24 -5.06 -14.09
CA TYR A 141 -3.06 -4.09 -14.84
C TYR A 141 -2.34 -3.49 -16.05
N LEU A 142 -1.03 -3.27 -15.97
CA LEU A 142 -0.25 -2.86 -17.14
C LEU A 142 -0.24 -3.94 -18.21
N THR A 143 -0.08 -5.21 -17.83
CA THR A 143 -0.16 -6.34 -18.76
C THR A 143 -1.52 -6.42 -19.45
N LEU A 144 -2.61 -6.19 -18.70
CA LEU A 144 -3.95 -6.11 -19.26
C LEU A 144 -4.09 -4.94 -20.26
N LEU A 145 -3.63 -3.75 -19.92
CA LEU A 145 -3.71 -2.58 -20.80
C LEU A 145 -2.93 -2.80 -22.10
N ASP A 146 -1.74 -3.40 -22.01
CA ASP A 146 -0.93 -3.70 -23.19
C ASP A 146 -1.61 -4.71 -24.12
N ASN A 147 -2.31 -5.68 -23.57
CA ASN A 147 -3.02 -6.70 -24.34
C ASN A 147 -4.41 -6.23 -24.83
N TYR A 148 -5.16 -5.51 -23.99
CA TYR A 148 -6.56 -5.14 -24.28
C TYR A 148 -6.68 -3.88 -25.14
N ILE A 149 -5.70 -2.97 -25.04
CA ILE A 149 -5.67 -1.71 -25.79
C ILE A 149 -4.35 -1.63 -26.55
N PRO A 150 -4.27 -2.25 -27.73
CA PRO A 150 -3.04 -2.26 -28.55
C PRO A 150 -2.68 -0.86 -29.08
N ASP A 151 -3.65 0.03 -29.26
CA ASP A 151 -3.41 1.40 -29.70
C ASP A 151 -2.83 2.26 -28.58
N MET A 152 -1.67 2.87 -28.82
CA MET A 152 -0.94 3.67 -27.82
C MET A 152 -1.72 4.93 -27.42
N ALA A 153 -2.39 5.60 -28.35
CA ALA A 153 -3.14 6.82 -28.05
C ALA A 153 -4.39 6.51 -27.22
N GLU A 154 -5.02 5.36 -27.44
CA GLU A 154 -6.13 4.89 -26.61
C GLU A 154 -5.66 4.52 -25.19
N ARG A 155 -4.48 3.93 -25.02
CA ARG A 155 -3.89 3.66 -23.70
C ARG A 155 -3.57 4.95 -22.94
N GLU A 156 -2.94 5.91 -23.62
CA GLU A 156 -2.69 7.25 -23.03
C GLU A 156 -4.00 7.92 -22.61
N ALA A 157 -5.05 7.83 -23.44
CA ALA A 157 -6.37 8.35 -23.09
C ALA A 157 -7.03 7.61 -21.92
N ALA A 158 -6.74 6.31 -21.73
CA ALA A 158 -7.22 5.55 -20.58
C ALA A 158 -6.56 6.05 -19.27
N PHE A 159 -5.26 6.28 -19.25
CA PHE A 159 -4.58 6.88 -18.10
C PHE A 159 -5.00 8.34 -17.86
N ALA A 160 -5.16 9.13 -18.91
CA ALA A 160 -5.67 10.50 -18.81
C ALA A 160 -7.10 10.59 -18.26
N ALA A 161 -7.80 9.45 -18.12
CA ALA A 161 -9.11 9.41 -17.47
C ALA A 161 -9.08 9.88 -16.01
N VAL A 162 -7.96 9.71 -15.32
CA VAL A 162 -7.76 10.23 -13.95
C VAL A 162 -7.89 11.75 -13.92
N GLU A 163 -7.44 12.44 -14.97
CA GLU A 163 -7.53 13.90 -15.07
C GLU A 163 -8.85 14.37 -15.71
N ASN A 164 -9.38 13.60 -16.65
CA ASN A 164 -10.45 14.04 -17.55
C ASN A 164 -11.85 13.52 -17.16
N ILE A 165 -11.95 12.46 -16.35
CA ILE A 165 -13.24 11.95 -15.87
C ILE A 165 -13.50 12.47 -14.46
N PRO A 166 -14.49 13.34 -14.24
CA PRO A 166 -14.69 14.03 -12.97
C PRO A 166 -14.80 13.09 -11.75
N SER A 167 -15.45 11.93 -11.89
CA SER A 167 -15.60 10.95 -10.79
C SER A 167 -14.28 10.24 -10.44
N ILE A 168 -13.44 9.96 -11.42
CA ILE A 168 -12.11 9.35 -11.20
C ILE A 168 -11.16 10.40 -10.62
N ARG A 169 -11.17 11.60 -11.17
CA ARG A 169 -10.39 12.73 -10.65
C ARG A 169 -10.72 13.02 -9.19
N ALA A 170 -11.99 13.08 -8.82
CA ALA A 170 -12.40 13.33 -7.44
C ALA A 170 -11.90 12.25 -6.47
N LYS A 171 -11.82 10.97 -6.90
CA LYS A 171 -11.22 9.89 -6.11
C LYS A 171 -9.71 10.08 -5.93
N ALA A 172 -8.99 10.42 -6.99
CA ALA A 172 -7.56 10.69 -6.92
C ALA A 172 -7.26 11.91 -6.03
N GLU A 173 -7.99 13.00 -6.18
CA GLU A 173 -7.88 14.20 -5.32
C GLU A 173 -8.15 13.86 -3.84
N PHE A 174 -9.12 13.00 -3.58
CA PHE A 174 -9.39 12.49 -2.24
C PHE A 174 -8.18 11.71 -1.67
N CYS A 175 -7.60 10.79 -2.46
CA CYS A 175 -6.41 10.03 -2.06
C CYS A 175 -5.22 10.95 -1.74
N PHE A 176 -4.92 11.91 -2.63
CA PHE A 176 -3.82 12.86 -2.42
C PHE A 176 -4.02 13.73 -1.19
N LYS A 177 -5.25 14.19 -0.93
CA LYS A 177 -5.55 14.92 0.30
C LYS A 177 -5.15 14.13 1.55
N TRP A 178 -5.37 12.82 1.58
CA TRP A 178 -5.02 11.98 2.71
C TRP A 178 -3.52 11.68 2.78
N ILE A 179 -2.84 11.52 1.64
CA ILE A 179 -1.37 11.44 1.60
C ILE A 179 -0.77 12.70 2.19
N ASP A 180 -1.20 13.87 1.71
CA ASP A 180 -0.69 15.17 2.14
C ASP A 180 -0.95 15.44 3.62
N SER A 181 -1.99 14.85 4.19
CA SER A 181 -2.39 15.07 5.58
C SER A 181 -1.34 14.66 6.62
N ILE A 182 -0.46 13.72 6.28
CA ILE A 182 0.64 13.28 7.15
C ILE A 182 2.01 13.38 6.46
N GLN A 183 2.04 13.91 5.22
CA GLN A 183 3.28 14.13 4.50
C GLN A 183 4.15 15.15 5.23
N GLY A 184 5.43 14.81 5.42
CA GLY A 184 6.38 15.69 6.13
C GLY A 184 6.42 15.49 7.64
N LEU A 185 5.56 14.66 8.22
CA LEU A 185 5.73 14.20 9.59
C LEU A 185 6.90 13.21 9.63
N THR A 186 8.04 13.65 10.13
CA THR A 186 9.20 12.75 10.31
C THR A 186 9.04 11.84 11.53
N ARG A 187 8.24 12.28 12.51
CA ARG A 187 7.87 11.55 13.72
C ARG A 187 6.44 11.89 14.10
N ILE A 188 5.75 10.93 14.70
CA ILE A 188 4.42 11.11 15.29
C ILE A 188 4.56 11.03 16.82
N GLU A 189 4.67 12.20 17.45
CA GLU A 189 4.94 12.30 18.88
C GLU A 189 3.70 12.72 19.69
N THR A 190 2.87 13.60 19.10
CA THR A 190 1.65 14.12 19.74
C THR A 190 0.43 13.22 19.51
N ALA A 191 -0.59 13.36 20.35
CA ALA A 191 -1.85 12.66 20.19
C ALA A 191 -2.54 13.01 18.86
N GLU A 192 -2.51 14.27 18.46
CA GLU A 192 -3.08 14.76 17.20
C GLU A 192 -2.40 14.13 15.98
N GLU A 193 -1.06 14.04 15.98
CA GLU A 193 -0.32 13.39 14.91
C GLU A 193 -0.62 11.88 14.82
N ARG A 194 -0.76 11.21 15.97
CA ARG A 194 -1.16 9.80 16.03
C ARG A 194 -2.58 9.57 15.53
N LYS A 195 -3.53 10.44 15.89
CA LYS A 195 -4.89 10.41 15.34
C LYS A 195 -4.90 10.64 13.84
N GLN A 196 -4.13 11.62 13.35
CA GLN A 196 -4.03 11.87 11.91
C GLN A 196 -3.43 10.70 11.15
N PHE A 197 -2.43 10.00 11.72
CA PHE A 197 -1.89 8.75 11.18
C PHE A 197 -2.98 7.66 11.11
N LEU A 198 -3.74 7.46 12.19
CA LEU A 198 -4.83 6.48 12.23
C LEU A 198 -5.92 6.80 11.20
N LEU A 199 -6.30 8.06 11.08
CA LEU A 199 -7.28 8.50 10.06
C LEU A 199 -6.78 8.24 8.63
N ASN A 200 -5.49 8.48 8.36
CA ASN A 200 -4.89 8.14 7.07
C ASN A 200 -4.95 6.63 6.82
N LEU A 201 -4.51 5.82 7.78
CA LEU A 201 -4.53 4.36 7.68
C LEU A 201 -5.95 3.82 7.44
N ILE A 202 -6.94 4.28 8.25
CA ILE A 202 -8.34 3.88 8.11
C ILE A 202 -8.89 4.31 6.76
N CYS A 203 -8.61 5.54 6.33
CA CYS A 203 -9.11 6.06 5.06
C CYS A 203 -8.60 5.25 3.87
N PHE A 204 -7.31 4.92 3.83
CA PHE A 204 -6.74 4.10 2.76
C PHE A 204 -7.34 2.70 2.76
N ALA A 205 -7.34 2.00 3.90
CA ALA A 205 -7.85 0.65 4.00
C ALA A 205 -9.36 0.55 3.69
N THR A 206 -10.19 1.47 4.21
CA THR A 206 -11.65 1.36 4.05
C THR A 206 -12.18 2.03 2.80
N CYS A 207 -11.69 3.22 2.45
CA CYS A 207 -12.25 3.98 1.32
C CYS A 207 -11.59 3.61 0.00
N ILE A 208 -10.27 3.40 -0.02
CA ILE A 208 -9.54 3.17 -1.27
C ILE A 208 -9.51 1.68 -1.57
N GLU A 209 -8.82 0.88 -0.75
CA GLU A 209 -8.71 -0.56 -0.95
C GLU A 209 -10.07 -1.27 -0.74
N GLY A 210 -10.84 -0.84 0.27
CA GLY A 210 -12.17 -1.40 0.56
C GLY A 210 -13.25 -0.94 -0.41
N LEU A 211 -13.60 0.35 -0.42
CA LEU A 211 -14.79 0.81 -1.14
C LEU A 211 -14.54 1.01 -2.63
N PHE A 212 -13.48 1.73 -3.01
CA PHE A 212 -13.28 2.10 -4.41
C PHE A 212 -12.90 0.88 -5.26
N PHE A 213 -12.01 0.04 -4.78
CA PHE A 213 -11.59 -1.16 -5.50
C PHE A 213 -12.69 -2.21 -5.54
N PHE A 214 -13.33 -2.50 -4.41
CA PHE A 214 -14.40 -3.50 -4.36
C PHE A 214 -15.61 -3.12 -5.21
N ALA A 215 -15.96 -1.84 -5.28
CA ALA A 215 -17.01 -1.38 -6.21
C ALA A 215 -16.63 -1.62 -7.67
N ALA A 216 -15.35 -1.47 -8.01
CA ALA A 216 -14.83 -1.70 -9.35
C ALA A 216 -14.72 -3.21 -9.65
N PHE A 217 -14.28 -4.04 -8.70
CA PHE A 217 -14.26 -5.50 -8.82
C PHE A 217 -15.66 -6.07 -9.09
N ALA A 218 -16.71 -5.49 -8.50
CA ALA A 218 -18.07 -5.92 -8.75
C ALA A 218 -18.45 -5.88 -10.24
N TYR A 219 -17.94 -4.90 -11.00
CA TYR A 219 -18.16 -4.85 -12.44
C TYR A 219 -17.39 -5.95 -13.20
N VAL A 220 -16.18 -6.25 -12.78
CA VAL A 220 -15.39 -7.36 -13.35
C VAL A 220 -16.14 -8.69 -13.14
N TYR A 221 -16.65 -8.93 -11.93
CA TYR A 221 -17.43 -10.13 -11.64
C TYR A 221 -18.79 -10.16 -12.36
N PHE A 222 -19.38 -9.01 -12.63
CA PHE A 222 -20.57 -8.94 -13.49
C PHE A 222 -20.25 -9.40 -14.92
N LEU A 223 -19.12 -9.00 -15.50
CA LEU A 223 -18.69 -9.50 -16.82
C LEU A 223 -18.42 -11.01 -16.79
N ARG A 224 -17.72 -11.50 -15.75
CA ARG A 224 -17.50 -12.92 -15.55
C ARG A 224 -18.80 -13.72 -15.46
N SER A 225 -19.83 -13.17 -14.81
CA SER A 225 -21.16 -13.85 -14.71
C SER A 225 -21.84 -14.04 -16.07
N LYS A 226 -21.42 -13.26 -17.09
CA LYS A 226 -21.83 -13.41 -18.48
C LYS A 226 -20.89 -14.32 -19.29
N GLY A 227 -19.87 -14.90 -18.68
CA GLY A 227 -18.85 -15.69 -19.34
C GLY A 227 -17.87 -14.84 -20.16
N LEU A 228 -17.60 -13.59 -19.73
CA LEU A 228 -16.73 -12.63 -20.39
C LEU A 228 -15.52 -12.30 -19.51
N LEU A 229 -14.36 -12.10 -20.15
CA LEU A 229 -13.11 -11.64 -19.53
C LEU A 229 -12.71 -12.47 -18.33
N ASN A 230 -12.64 -13.78 -18.50
CA ASN A 230 -12.32 -14.72 -17.43
C ASN A 230 -10.91 -14.54 -16.88
N GLY A 231 -9.92 -14.24 -17.75
CA GLY A 231 -8.54 -13.96 -17.34
C GLY A 231 -8.45 -12.71 -16.46
N LEU A 232 -9.11 -11.61 -16.86
CA LEU A 232 -9.25 -10.42 -16.01
C LEU A 232 -9.87 -10.78 -14.65
N ALA A 233 -10.93 -11.57 -14.64
CA ALA A 233 -11.62 -11.94 -13.41
C ALA A 233 -10.79 -12.88 -12.52
N ASP A 234 -9.99 -13.78 -13.09
CA ASP A 234 -9.13 -14.68 -12.34
C ASP A 234 -8.01 -13.92 -11.62
N GLY A 235 -7.32 -13.01 -12.31
CA GLY A 235 -6.35 -12.13 -11.67
C GLY A 235 -7.01 -11.20 -10.63
N THR A 236 -8.18 -10.65 -10.94
CA THR A 236 -8.95 -9.83 -9.98
C THR A 236 -9.32 -10.61 -8.71
N ASN A 237 -9.54 -11.93 -8.77
CA ASN A 237 -9.77 -12.75 -7.56
C ASN A 237 -8.54 -12.75 -6.63
N TRP A 238 -7.34 -12.78 -7.20
CA TRP A 238 -6.10 -12.75 -6.40
C TRP A 238 -5.86 -11.37 -5.81
N VAL A 239 -6.06 -10.32 -6.61
CA VAL A 239 -6.02 -8.94 -6.10
C VAL A 239 -7.04 -8.73 -4.99
N PHE A 240 -8.31 -9.13 -5.19
CA PHE A 240 -9.36 -9.04 -4.17
C PHE A 240 -8.97 -9.72 -2.85
N ARG A 241 -8.32 -10.88 -2.91
CA ARG A 241 -7.83 -11.58 -1.74
C ARG A 241 -6.72 -10.78 -1.05
N ASP A 242 -5.77 -10.25 -1.82
CA ASP A 242 -4.64 -9.48 -1.30
C ASP A 242 -5.15 -8.19 -0.64
N GLU A 243 -6.07 -7.43 -1.29
CA GLU A 243 -6.71 -6.25 -0.72
C GLU A 243 -7.48 -6.55 0.58
N SER A 244 -8.12 -7.72 0.64
CA SER A 244 -8.79 -8.15 1.88
C SER A 244 -7.79 -8.38 3.02
N CYS A 245 -6.59 -8.87 2.71
CA CYS A 245 -5.50 -9.02 3.68
C CYS A 245 -4.94 -7.65 4.11
N HIS A 246 -4.80 -6.70 3.16
CA HIS A 246 -4.35 -5.34 3.44
C HIS A 246 -5.28 -4.61 4.40
N MET A 247 -6.58 -4.66 4.16
CA MET A 247 -7.59 -4.11 5.08
C MET A 247 -7.52 -4.74 6.47
N ASN A 248 -7.43 -6.07 6.54
CA ASN A 248 -7.34 -6.77 7.82
C ASN A 248 -6.08 -6.37 8.60
N PHE A 249 -4.94 -6.20 7.92
CA PHE A 249 -3.73 -5.70 8.55
C PHE A 249 -3.92 -4.29 9.12
N ALA A 250 -4.50 -3.39 8.36
CA ALA A 250 -4.77 -2.03 8.81
C ALA A 250 -5.69 -2.02 10.05
N PHE A 251 -6.75 -2.83 10.06
CA PHE A 251 -7.64 -2.96 11.21
C PHE A 251 -6.92 -3.54 12.43
N GLU A 252 -6.04 -4.53 12.25
CA GLU A 252 -5.25 -5.08 13.36
C GLU A 252 -4.25 -4.05 13.93
N VAL A 253 -3.68 -3.16 13.08
CA VAL A 253 -2.88 -2.03 13.56
C VAL A 253 -3.74 -1.08 14.38
N VAL A 254 -4.92 -0.70 13.90
CA VAL A 254 -5.86 0.18 14.62
C VAL A 254 -6.27 -0.44 15.96
N ASP A 255 -6.60 -1.72 15.98
CA ASP A 255 -6.97 -2.43 17.22
C ASP A 255 -5.79 -2.55 18.20
N THR A 256 -4.58 -2.70 17.69
CA THR A 256 -3.36 -2.69 18.52
C THR A 256 -3.17 -1.34 19.17
N VAL A 257 -3.28 -0.25 18.39
CA VAL A 257 -3.19 1.11 18.94
C VAL A 257 -4.32 1.38 19.94
N ARG A 258 -5.55 0.94 19.66
CA ARG A 258 -6.68 1.09 20.59
C ARG A 258 -6.43 0.42 21.94
N LYS A 259 -5.78 -0.74 21.95
CA LYS A 259 -5.40 -1.45 23.18
C LYS A 259 -4.26 -0.76 23.95
N GLU A 260 -3.30 -0.19 23.21
CA GLU A 260 -2.13 0.45 23.79
C GLU A 260 -2.37 1.90 24.23
N GLN A 261 -3.21 2.62 23.51
CA GLN A 261 -3.47 4.06 23.63
C GLN A 261 -4.97 4.38 23.46
N PRO A 262 -5.85 3.86 24.36
CA PRO A 262 -7.30 4.05 24.24
C PRO A 262 -7.74 5.52 24.28
N GLU A 263 -6.92 6.39 24.87
CA GLU A 263 -7.16 7.83 24.95
C GLU A 263 -7.13 8.54 23.60
N LEU A 264 -6.62 7.91 22.53
CA LEU A 264 -6.65 8.46 21.18
C LEU A 264 -8.03 8.31 20.51
N PHE A 265 -8.85 7.38 21.01
CA PHE A 265 -10.16 7.05 20.43
C PHE A 265 -11.25 7.83 21.17
N ASP A 266 -11.54 9.00 20.65
CA ASP A 266 -12.61 9.90 21.10
C ASP A 266 -13.66 10.09 19.99
N ASP A 267 -14.70 10.88 20.26
CA ASP A 267 -15.81 11.16 19.34
C ASP A 267 -15.38 11.69 17.96
N GLN A 268 -14.12 12.09 17.77
CA GLN A 268 -13.58 12.55 16.49
C GLN A 268 -12.97 11.40 15.68
N LEU A 269 -12.49 10.36 16.33
CA LEU A 269 -11.87 9.21 15.68
C LEU A 269 -12.86 8.02 15.56
N GLU A 270 -13.86 7.92 16.45
CA GLU A 270 -14.95 6.94 16.37
C GLU A 270 -16.06 7.37 15.39
#